data_5c6b6068827abfceff37c7ff83e77bd5
#
_entry.id   5c6b6068827abfceff37c7ff83e77bd5
#
_cell.length_a   1.000
_cell.length_b   1.000
_cell.length_c   1.000
_cell.angle_alpha   90.00
_cell.angle_beta   90.00
_cell.angle_gamma   90.00
#
_symmetry.space_group_name_H-M   'P 1'
#
loop_
_entity.id
_entity.type
_entity.pdbx_description
1 polymer ?
#
loop_
_entity_poly.entity_id
_entity_poly.type
_entity_poly.pdbx_seq_one_letter_code
_entity_poly.pdbx_strand_id
1 'polypeptide(L)'
;MIKITINHLLTKLALLLRMILYYNNKEVNNMIVVYTSPGCASCRKVKRWLKDHDLPFVEKNIFSTILKEEEIKRLLVRSENGTDDIISKRSKIIQEGKINVDEMTTKDLIRFIQQNPSVLKRPIIINERSFLVGYDNEEIDVFIPPELRLLGFNSCDDTCPNYPYCGCYRHQINV
;
A
#
# COMPACT_ATOMS: atom_id res chain seq x y z
N MET A 1 6.62 53.41 2.13
CA MET A 1 6.00 52.46 1.15
C MET A 1 6.71 51.14 1.00
N ILE A 2 8.01 51.00 1.21
CA ILE A 2 8.78 49.74 0.99
C ILE A 2 8.48 48.62 2.01
N LYS A 3 8.17 48.95 3.28
CA LYS A 3 7.89 47.93 4.33
C LYS A 3 6.61 47.12 4.10
N ILE A 4 5.60 47.64 3.42
CA ILE A 4 4.34 46.94 3.16
C ILE A 4 4.52 45.88 2.07
N THR A 5 5.38 46.14 1.08
CA THR A 5 5.66 45.24 -0.05
C THR A 5 6.46 44.00 0.41
N ILE A 6 7.40 44.18 1.34
CA ILE A 6 8.23 43.09 1.87
C ILE A 6 7.39 42.13 2.72
N ASN A 7 6.48 42.63 3.56
CA ASN A 7 5.59 41.76 4.31
C ASN A 7 4.63 40.94 3.42
N HIS A 8 4.16 41.51 2.35
CA HIS A 8 3.30 40.81 1.40
C HIS A 8 4.08 39.71 0.62
N LEU A 9 5.37 39.94 0.33
CA LEU A 9 6.24 38.94 -0.30
C LEU A 9 6.58 37.79 0.62
N LEU A 10 6.87 38.08 1.89
CA LEU A 10 7.14 37.10 2.94
C LEU A 10 5.93 36.22 3.24
N THR A 11 4.72 36.80 3.27
CA THR A 11 3.50 36.00 3.47
C THR A 11 3.19 35.10 2.29
N LYS A 12 3.42 35.53 1.05
CA LYS A 12 3.28 34.67 -0.15
C LYS A 12 4.30 33.54 -0.16
N LEU A 13 5.56 33.81 0.20
CA LEU A 13 6.62 32.81 0.28
C LEU A 13 6.32 31.78 1.38
N ALA A 14 5.84 32.21 2.52
CA ALA A 14 5.43 31.33 3.62
C ALA A 14 4.24 30.44 3.23
N LEU A 15 3.27 30.96 2.49
CA LEU A 15 2.15 30.18 1.95
C LEU A 15 2.61 29.13 0.91
N LEU A 16 3.54 29.52 0.02
CA LEU A 16 4.13 28.60 -0.96
C LEU A 16 4.92 27.48 -0.28
N LEU A 17 5.77 27.81 0.71
CA LEU A 17 6.49 26.81 1.51
C LEU A 17 5.53 25.87 2.25
N ARG A 18 4.44 26.41 2.81
CA ARG A 18 3.42 25.60 3.48
C ARG A 18 2.67 24.68 2.52
N MET A 19 2.40 25.12 1.30
CA MET A 19 1.83 24.30 0.24
C MET A 19 2.79 23.20 -0.20
N ILE A 20 4.08 23.50 -0.40
CA ILE A 20 5.11 22.52 -0.76
C ILE A 20 5.27 21.48 0.35
N LEU A 21 5.34 21.90 1.61
CA LEU A 21 5.41 21.00 2.76
C LEU A 21 4.14 20.14 2.91
N TYR A 22 2.97 20.70 2.63
CA TYR A 22 1.71 19.96 2.61
C TYR A 22 1.68 18.91 1.49
N TYR A 23 2.12 19.26 0.29
CA TYR A 23 2.21 18.35 -0.86
C TYR A 23 3.23 17.23 -0.59
N ASN A 24 4.44 17.56 -0.14
CA ASN A 24 5.45 16.58 0.21
C ASN A 24 5.00 15.64 1.33
N ASN A 25 4.28 16.16 2.33
CA ASN A 25 3.75 15.35 3.43
C ASN A 25 2.61 14.43 2.96
N LYS A 26 1.80 14.87 2.00
CA LYS A 26 0.73 14.06 1.41
C LYS A 26 1.28 12.92 0.55
N GLU A 27 2.38 13.14 -0.18
CA GLU A 27 3.06 12.10 -0.97
C GLU A 27 3.77 11.07 -0.07
N VAL A 28 4.46 11.52 0.98
CA VAL A 28 5.12 10.63 1.96
C VAL A 28 4.09 9.74 2.67
N ASN A 29 2.93 10.30 2.99
CA ASN A 29 1.88 9.60 3.71
C ASN A 29 1.11 8.59 2.84
N ASN A 30 1.18 8.68 1.50
CA ASN A 30 0.51 7.73 0.61
C ASN A 30 1.47 6.70 -0.02
N MET A 31 2.72 6.63 0.44
CA MET A 31 3.71 5.69 -0.07
C MET A 31 3.24 4.24 0.12
N ILE A 32 3.19 3.50 -0.97
CA ILE A 32 2.84 2.08 -0.95
C ILE A 32 4.06 1.28 -0.50
N VAL A 33 3.90 0.44 0.51
CA VAL A 33 4.93 -0.51 0.95
C VAL A 33 4.49 -1.91 0.56
N VAL A 34 5.38 -2.64 -0.11
CA VAL A 34 5.14 -4.02 -0.54
C VAL A 34 6.12 -4.95 0.15
N TYR A 35 5.62 -5.80 1.02
CA TYR A 35 6.41 -6.85 1.66
C TYR A 35 6.49 -8.06 0.74
N THR A 36 7.69 -8.44 0.38
CA THR A 36 7.96 -9.48 -0.63
C THR A 36 8.90 -10.56 -0.14
N SER A 37 9.05 -11.62 -0.93
CA SER A 37 10.13 -12.60 -0.76
C SER A 37 10.71 -13.04 -2.10
N PRO A 38 11.94 -13.54 -2.13
CA PRO A 38 12.52 -14.15 -3.33
C PRO A 38 11.64 -15.28 -3.85
N GLY A 39 11.56 -15.42 -5.18
CA GLY A 39 10.80 -16.49 -5.83
C GLY A 39 9.27 -16.39 -5.80
N CYS A 40 8.69 -15.40 -5.11
CA CYS A 40 7.25 -15.21 -5.01
C CYS A 40 6.63 -14.72 -6.33
N ALA A 41 5.80 -15.54 -6.97
CA ALA A 41 5.14 -15.20 -8.23
C ALA A 41 4.12 -14.05 -8.06
N SER A 42 3.31 -14.09 -7.01
CA SER A 42 2.34 -13.04 -6.70
C SER A 42 3.03 -11.70 -6.40
N CYS A 43 4.17 -11.73 -5.72
CA CYS A 43 4.96 -10.52 -5.48
C CYS A 43 5.43 -9.87 -6.80
N ARG A 44 5.82 -10.69 -7.80
CA ARG A 44 6.19 -10.17 -9.12
C ARG A 44 5.00 -9.54 -9.84
N LYS A 45 3.80 -10.14 -9.72
CA LYS A 45 2.57 -9.58 -10.31
C LYS A 45 2.25 -8.21 -9.71
N VAL A 46 2.24 -8.08 -8.38
CA VAL A 46 2.02 -6.79 -7.69
C VAL A 46 3.00 -5.73 -8.16
N LYS A 47 4.31 -6.05 -8.17
CA LYS A 47 5.33 -5.07 -8.59
C LYS A 47 5.16 -4.64 -10.05
N ARG A 48 4.75 -5.55 -10.92
CA ARG A 48 4.45 -5.21 -12.32
C ARG A 48 3.23 -4.30 -12.37
N TRP A 49 2.15 -4.69 -11.74
CA TRP A 49 0.91 -3.91 -11.72
C TRP A 49 1.15 -2.47 -11.21
N LEU A 50 1.89 -2.29 -10.09
CA LEU A 50 2.22 -0.97 -9.57
C LEU A 50 3.04 -0.13 -10.56
N LYS A 51 3.96 -0.75 -11.28
CA LYS A 51 4.76 -0.08 -12.33
C LYS A 51 3.91 0.31 -13.54
N ASP A 52 3.04 -0.58 -13.98
CA ASP A 52 2.17 -0.35 -15.13
C ASP A 52 1.15 0.77 -14.88
N HIS A 53 0.88 1.08 -13.60
CA HIS A 53 0.02 2.18 -13.16
C HIS A 53 0.80 3.41 -12.65
N ASP A 54 2.11 3.48 -12.87
CA ASP A 54 2.98 4.57 -12.42
C ASP A 54 2.84 4.91 -10.92
N LEU A 55 2.52 3.89 -10.09
CA LEU A 55 2.37 4.04 -8.65
C LEU A 55 3.70 3.84 -7.93
N PRO A 56 4.24 4.85 -7.24
CA PRO A 56 5.48 4.72 -6.50
C PRO A 56 5.32 3.81 -5.30
N PHE A 57 6.27 2.90 -5.10
CA PHE A 57 6.25 1.97 -3.98
C PHE A 57 7.65 1.67 -3.44
N VAL A 58 7.70 1.25 -2.20
CA VAL A 58 8.90 0.74 -1.53
C VAL A 58 8.77 -0.77 -1.36
N GLU A 59 9.70 -1.51 -1.92
CA GLU A 59 9.79 -2.97 -1.71
C GLU A 59 10.58 -3.27 -0.45
N LYS A 60 10.02 -4.11 0.43
CA LYS A 60 10.69 -4.67 1.60
C LYS A 60 10.72 -6.18 1.50
N ASN A 61 11.90 -6.73 1.26
CA ASN A 61 12.09 -8.18 1.32
C ASN A 61 12.12 -8.62 2.79
N ILE A 62 11.16 -9.45 3.19
CA ILE A 62 11.00 -9.89 4.59
C ILE A 62 12.18 -10.70 5.13
N PHE A 63 13.05 -11.25 4.26
CA PHE A 63 14.22 -12.01 4.69
C PHE A 63 15.49 -11.15 4.82
N SER A 64 15.56 -10.05 4.09
CA SER A 64 16.72 -9.14 4.13
C SER A 64 16.48 -7.87 4.93
N THR A 65 15.22 -7.61 5.30
CA THR A 65 14.83 -6.42 6.06
C THR A 65 14.32 -6.84 7.43
N ILE A 66 14.91 -6.30 8.50
CA ILE A 66 14.39 -6.51 9.86
C ILE A 66 13.08 -5.72 9.98
N LEU A 67 11.98 -6.45 10.20
CA LEU A 67 10.68 -5.84 10.43
C LEU A 67 10.65 -5.21 11.84
N LYS A 68 10.39 -3.91 11.89
CA LYS A 68 10.25 -3.20 13.18
C LYS A 68 8.95 -3.59 13.88
N GLU A 69 8.94 -3.46 15.19
CA GLU A 69 7.74 -3.74 16.01
C GLU A 69 6.54 -2.93 15.54
N GLU A 70 6.73 -1.63 15.25
CA GLU A 70 5.68 -0.73 14.77
C GLU A 70 5.13 -1.16 13.41
N GLU A 71 5.95 -1.71 12.53
CA GLU A 71 5.52 -2.21 11.23
C GLU A 71 4.61 -3.43 11.41
N ILE A 72 5.02 -4.39 12.24
CA ILE A 72 4.21 -5.58 12.52
C ILE A 72 2.90 -5.20 13.21
N LYS A 73 2.93 -4.29 14.20
CA LYS A 73 1.73 -3.75 14.83
C LYS A 73 0.79 -3.12 13.81
N ARG A 74 1.33 -2.33 12.88
CA ARG A 74 0.55 -1.71 11.82
C ARG A 74 -0.11 -2.74 10.92
N LEU A 75 0.58 -3.82 10.55
CA LEU A 75 -0.01 -4.92 9.79
C LEU A 75 -1.16 -5.58 10.55
N LEU A 76 -0.97 -5.88 11.84
CA LEU A 76 -1.99 -6.49 12.70
C LEU A 76 -3.22 -5.60 12.90
N VAL A 77 -3.02 -4.29 13.09
CA VAL A 77 -4.13 -3.33 13.26
C VAL A 77 -4.93 -3.14 11.97
N ARG A 78 -4.29 -3.30 10.81
CA ARG A 78 -4.92 -3.12 9.50
C ARG A 78 -5.59 -4.40 8.98
N SER A 79 -5.28 -5.56 9.55
CA SER A 79 -5.94 -6.82 9.21
C SER A 79 -7.35 -6.87 9.81
N GLU A 80 -8.31 -7.38 9.06
CA GLU A 80 -9.72 -7.53 9.49
C GLU A 80 -9.88 -8.73 10.42
N ASN A 81 -9.21 -9.85 10.09
CA ASN A 81 -9.26 -11.10 10.83
C ASN A 81 -7.99 -11.35 11.67
N GLY A 82 -7.25 -10.27 12.02
CA GLY A 82 -6.07 -10.35 12.87
C GLY A 82 -4.94 -11.20 12.29
N THR A 83 -4.50 -12.22 13.04
CA THR A 83 -3.40 -13.10 12.65
C THR A 83 -3.70 -13.89 11.40
N ASP A 84 -4.95 -14.27 11.18
CA ASP A 84 -5.38 -15.09 10.04
C ASP A 84 -5.13 -14.42 8.70
N ASP A 85 -5.18 -13.11 8.62
CA ASP A 85 -4.92 -12.39 7.38
C ASP A 85 -3.44 -12.36 7.02
N ILE A 86 -2.56 -12.19 7.99
CA ILE A 86 -1.14 -11.93 7.75
C ILE A 86 -0.25 -13.15 7.96
N ILE A 87 -0.70 -14.17 8.71
CA ILE A 87 0.09 -15.37 9.01
C ILE A 87 -0.38 -16.55 8.17
N SER A 88 0.57 -17.25 7.58
CA SER A 88 0.31 -18.45 6.79
C SER A 88 0.32 -19.69 7.69
N LYS A 89 -0.86 -20.25 7.98
CA LYS A 89 -1.00 -21.52 8.71
C LYS A 89 -0.32 -22.69 7.98
N ARG A 90 0.05 -22.51 6.69
CA ARG A 90 0.82 -23.51 5.90
C ARG A 90 2.33 -23.39 6.09
N SER A 91 2.81 -22.42 6.86
CA SER A 91 4.23 -22.29 7.18
C SER A 91 4.71 -23.54 7.92
N LYS A 92 5.83 -24.13 7.45
CA LYS A 92 6.45 -25.30 8.08
C LYS A 92 6.68 -25.11 9.56
N ILE A 93 7.14 -23.91 9.97
CA ILE A 93 7.41 -23.57 11.37
C ILE A 93 6.15 -23.72 12.23
N ILE A 94 4.99 -23.30 11.72
CA ILE A 94 3.73 -23.41 12.44
C ILE A 94 3.26 -24.86 12.47
N GLN A 95 3.32 -25.57 11.33
CA GLN A 95 2.86 -26.95 11.24
C GLN A 95 3.72 -27.93 12.02
N GLU A 96 5.03 -27.84 11.89
CA GLU A 96 6.00 -28.73 12.54
C GLU A 96 6.13 -28.40 14.04
N GLY A 97 6.10 -27.10 14.39
CA GLY A 97 6.18 -26.62 15.77
C GLY A 97 4.89 -26.75 16.58
N LYS A 98 3.76 -27.14 15.93
CA LYS A 98 2.41 -27.14 16.55
C LYS A 98 2.12 -25.81 17.28
N ILE A 99 2.58 -24.71 16.69
CA ILE A 99 2.50 -23.39 17.31
C ILE A 99 1.10 -22.82 17.09
N ASN A 100 0.41 -22.50 18.17
CA ASN A 100 -0.84 -21.77 18.13
C ASN A 100 -0.58 -20.27 18.28
N VAL A 101 -0.62 -19.55 17.17
CA VAL A 101 -0.36 -18.09 17.15
C VAL A 101 -1.48 -17.29 17.81
N ASP A 102 -2.69 -17.84 17.88
CA ASP A 102 -3.87 -17.19 18.46
C ASP A 102 -3.82 -17.14 20.00
N GLU A 103 -3.01 -17.99 20.62
CA GLU A 103 -2.76 -18.00 22.08
C GLU A 103 -1.60 -17.08 22.49
N MET A 104 -0.87 -16.50 21.54
CA MET A 104 0.26 -15.63 21.84
C MET A 104 -0.20 -14.26 22.29
N THR A 105 0.53 -13.67 23.25
CA THR A 105 0.39 -12.23 23.50
C THR A 105 0.87 -11.44 22.30
N THR A 106 0.35 -10.24 22.07
CA THR A 106 0.79 -9.37 20.97
C THR A 106 2.32 -9.19 20.95
N LYS A 107 2.93 -9.08 22.11
CA LYS A 107 4.39 -8.91 22.24
C LYS A 107 5.15 -10.16 21.80
N ASP A 108 4.67 -11.34 22.19
CA ASP A 108 5.30 -12.61 21.83
C ASP A 108 5.09 -12.91 20.33
N LEU A 109 3.92 -12.60 19.81
CA LEU A 109 3.62 -12.71 18.39
C LEU A 109 4.55 -11.83 17.54
N ILE A 110 4.76 -10.57 17.92
CA ILE A 110 5.68 -9.67 17.21
C ILE A 110 7.09 -10.25 17.22
N ARG A 111 7.57 -10.69 18.37
CA ARG A 111 8.89 -11.31 18.51
C ARG A 111 9.01 -12.58 17.66
N PHE A 112 7.96 -13.41 17.67
CA PHE A 112 7.89 -14.61 16.85
C PHE A 112 7.98 -14.31 15.36
N ILE A 113 7.23 -13.32 14.86
CA ILE A 113 7.29 -12.87 13.45
C ILE A 113 8.68 -12.33 13.10
N GLN A 114 9.30 -11.54 13.97
CA GLN A 114 10.65 -11.01 13.75
C GLN A 114 11.71 -12.11 13.62
N GLN A 115 11.60 -13.15 14.44
CA GLN A 115 12.49 -14.31 14.38
C GLN A 115 12.19 -15.24 13.21
N ASN A 116 10.93 -15.27 12.76
CA ASN A 116 10.44 -16.20 11.74
C ASN A 116 9.64 -15.47 10.65
N PRO A 117 10.25 -14.56 9.87
CA PRO A 117 9.52 -13.78 8.87
C PRO A 117 8.85 -14.63 7.78
N SER A 118 9.31 -15.87 7.59
CA SER A 118 8.72 -16.84 6.65
C SER A 118 7.26 -17.21 6.96
N VAL A 119 6.79 -16.94 8.17
CA VAL A 119 5.39 -17.19 8.56
C VAL A 119 4.42 -16.19 7.96
N LEU A 120 4.91 -15.02 7.53
CA LEU A 120 4.06 -14.01 6.90
C LEU A 120 3.56 -14.47 5.53
N LYS A 121 2.30 -14.20 5.23
CA LYS A 121 1.76 -14.29 3.88
C LYS A 121 2.44 -13.25 2.96
N ARG A 122 2.48 -13.51 1.67
CA ARG A 122 3.13 -12.65 0.67
C ARG A 122 2.39 -12.65 -0.65
N PRO A 123 2.36 -11.51 -1.32
CA PRO A 123 2.74 -10.18 -0.87
C PRO A 123 1.82 -9.61 0.20
N ILE A 124 2.31 -8.66 1.03
CA ILE A 124 1.47 -7.75 1.81
C ILE A 124 1.70 -6.36 1.24
N ILE A 125 0.62 -5.67 0.89
CA ILE A 125 0.63 -4.35 0.29
C ILE A 125 -0.09 -3.42 1.24
N ILE A 126 0.52 -2.32 1.60
CA ILE A 126 -0.05 -1.38 2.58
C ILE A 126 0.33 0.07 2.24
N ASN A 127 -0.63 0.96 2.39
CA ASN A 127 -0.40 2.40 2.50
C ASN A 127 -1.23 2.95 3.67
N GLU A 128 -1.43 4.25 3.78
CA GLU A 128 -2.25 4.83 4.86
C GLU A 128 -3.72 4.43 4.79
N ARG A 129 -4.26 4.23 3.59
CA ARG A 129 -5.69 4.01 3.36
C ARG A 129 -6.03 2.56 3.11
N SER A 130 -5.15 1.82 2.44
CA SER A 130 -5.44 0.50 1.90
C SER A 130 -4.48 -0.55 2.46
N PHE A 131 -4.99 -1.77 2.58
CA PHE A 131 -4.27 -2.96 3.02
C PHE A 131 -4.75 -4.15 2.21
N LEU A 132 -3.83 -4.93 1.65
CA LEU A 132 -4.14 -6.14 0.88
C LEU A 132 -3.09 -7.21 1.12
N VAL A 133 -3.53 -8.45 1.27
CA VAL A 133 -2.66 -9.62 1.42
C VAL A 133 -2.90 -10.58 0.27
N GLY A 134 -1.85 -10.84 -0.49
CA GLY A 134 -1.95 -11.61 -1.73
C GLY A 134 -1.99 -10.71 -2.96
N TYR A 135 -2.36 -11.29 -4.09
CA TYR A 135 -2.58 -10.56 -5.34
C TYR A 135 -3.93 -10.98 -5.91
N ASP A 136 -4.80 -10.03 -6.01
CA ASP A 136 -6.06 -10.11 -6.72
C ASP A 136 -6.17 -8.93 -7.69
N ASN A 137 -6.67 -9.19 -8.91
CA ASN A 137 -6.74 -8.19 -9.98
C ASN A 137 -7.77 -7.09 -9.70
N GLU A 138 -8.83 -7.39 -8.94
CA GLU A 138 -9.91 -6.44 -8.65
C GLU A 138 -9.61 -5.68 -7.36
N GLU A 139 -9.15 -6.41 -6.34
CA GLU A 139 -8.87 -5.80 -5.03
C GLU A 139 -7.68 -4.86 -5.05
N ILE A 140 -6.67 -5.09 -5.92
CA ILE A 140 -5.47 -4.25 -5.97
C ILE A 140 -5.76 -2.81 -6.43
N ASP A 141 -6.86 -2.58 -7.12
CA ASP A 141 -7.29 -1.25 -7.57
C ASP A 141 -7.55 -0.27 -6.42
N VAL A 142 -7.70 -0.76 -5.18
CA VAL A 142 -7.82 0.11 -3.99
C VAL A 142 -6.58 0.99 -3.77
N PHE A 143 -5.43 0.64 -4.36
CA PHE A 143 -4.20 1.43 -4.29
C PHE A 143 -4.12 2.55 -5.33
N ILE A 144 -5.00 2.56 -6.34
CA ILE A 144 -5.11 3.69 -7.27
C ILE A 144 -5.66 4.89 -6.49
N PRO A 145 -4.99 6.05 -6.52
CA PRO A 145 -5.50 7.26 -5.90
C PRO A 145 -6.92 7.61 -6.40
N PRO A 146 -7.84 8.05 -5.52
CA PRO A 146 -9.21 8.38 -5.92
C PRO A 146 -9.26 9.40 -7.07
N GLU A 147 -8.33 10.33 -7.09
CA GLU A 147 -8.19 11.36 -8.13
C GLU A 147 -7.94 10.73 -9.50
N LEU A 148 -7.14 9.67 -9.56
CA LEU A 148 -6.84 8.95 -10.80
C LEU A 148 -7.97 8.02 -11.21
N ARG A 149 -8.71 7.45 -10.26
CA ARG A 149 -9.91 6.64 -10.56
C ARG A 149 -10.99 7.47 -11.26
N LEU A 150 -11.15 8.74 -10.86
CA LEU A 150 -12.11 9.67 -11.45
C LEU A 150 -11.71 10.09 -12.88
N LEU A 151 -10.42 10.05 -13.22
CA LEU A 151 -9.92 10.39 -14.56
C LEU A 151 -9.99 9.22 -15.54
N GLY A 152 -10.60 8.09 -15.15
CA GLY A 152 -10.79 6.94 -16.02
C GLY A 152 -9.46 6.30 -16.43
N PHE A 153 -8.69 5.85 -15.45
CA PHE A 153 -7.42 5.11 -15.69
C PHE A 153 -7.63 3.73 -16.33
N ASN A 154 -8.86 3.37 -16.57
CA ASN A 154 -9.18 2.33 -17.53
C ASN A 154 -9.25 3.01 -18.88
N SER A 155 -8.18 2.93 -19.67
CA SER A 155 -8.15 3.34 -21.06
C SER A 155 -9.16 2.52 -21.86
N CYS A 156 -10.42 2.87 -21.70
CA CYS A 156 -11.49 2.29 -22.49
C CYS A 156 -11.61 3.13 -23.74
N ASP A 157 -11.10 2.60 -24.80
CA ASP A 157 -11.27 3.10 -26.15
C ASP A 157 -12.37 2.30 -26.88
N ASP A 158 -12.61 2.63 -28.13
CA ASP A 158 -13.56 1.98 -29.01
C ASP A 158 -13.23 0.49 -29.31
N THR A 159 -12.07 0.02 -28.90
CA THR A 159 -11.68 -1.42 -28.99
C THR A 159 -12.20 -2.24 -27.81
N CYS A 160 -12.70 -1.60 -26.74
CA CYS A 160 -13.27 -2.29 -25.59
C CYS A 160 -14.56 -3.04 -25.95
N PRO A 161 -14.68 -4.35 -25.67
CA PRO A 161 -15.86 -5.17 -26.03
C PRO A 161 -17.17 -4.64 -25.44
N ASN A 162 -17.09 -3.89 -24.35
CA ASN A 162 -18.23 -3.30 -23.63
C ASN A 162 -18.43 -1.81 -23.92
N TYR A 163 -17.68 -1.23 -24.83
CA TYR A 163 -17.85 0.16 -25.25
C TYR A 163 -19.20 0.35 -26.01
N PRO A 164 -19.97 1.43 -25.74
CA PRO A 164 -19.79 2.53 -24.78
C PRO A 164 -20.43 2.28 -23.39
N TYR A 165 -20.85 1.07 -23.10
CA TYR A 165 -21.61 0.71 -21.89
C TYR A 165 -20.75 0.28 -20.71
N CYS A 166 -19.43 0.26 -20.86
CA CYS A 166 -18.50 -0.05 -19.78
C CYS A 166 -18.48 1.06 -18.71
N GLY A 167 -18.23 0.68 -17.46
CA GLY A 167 -18.18 1.62 -16.34
C GLY A 167 -17.14 2.74 -16.50
N CYS A 168 -16.07 2.50 -17.28
CA CYS A 168 -15.02 3.45 -17.62
C CYS A 168 -15.52 4.59 -18.53
N TYR A 169 -16.46 4.32 -19.45
CA TYR A 169 -17.00 5.33 -20.37
C TYR A 169 -17.88 6.37 -19.65
N ARG A 170 -18.60 5.97 -18.62
CA ARG A 170 -19.50 6.88 -17.86
C ARG A 170 -18.78 8.06 -17.21
N HIS A 171 -17.48 7.95 -16.95
CA HIS A 171 -16.69 9.03 -16.33
C HIS A 171 -16.17 10.07 -17.32
N GLN A 172 -16.19 9.80 -18.62
CA GLN A 172 -15.71 10.74 -19.66
C GLN A 172 -16.78 11.76 -20.10
N ILE A 173 -18.07 11.52 -19.79
CA ILE A 173 -19.18 12.38 -20.26
C ILE A 173 -19.58 13.48 -19.28
N ASN A 174 -19.03 13.47 -18.03
CA ASN A 174 -19.37 14.45 -16.99
C ASN A 174 -18.28 15.50 -16.75
N VAL A 175 -17.59 15.91 -17.77
CA VAL A 175 -16.66 17.06 -17.73
C VAL A 175 -17.19 18.18 -18.62
#